data_e64cc0d4c214af4e03b501ed7e190c61
#
_entry.id   e64cc0d4c214af4e03b501ed7e190c61
#
_cell.length_a   1.000
_cell.length_b   1.000
_cell.length_c   1.000
_cell.angle_alpha   90.00
_cell.angle_beta   90.00
_cell.angle_gamma   90.00
#
_symmetry.space_group_name_H-M   'P 1'
#
loop_
_entity.id
_entity.type
_entity.pdbx_description
1 polymer ?
#
loop_
_entity_poly.entity_id
_entity_poly.type
_entity_poly.pdbx_seq_one_letter_code
_entity_poly.pdbx_strand_id
1 'polypeptide(L)'
;MKYELHSTPDFNKWFNRLKDATVRQKGLARLARVENGNFGDYKQLAADLFELRFFFGGGLRIYYTIRGGLVVLLLVGGDKSTQVADIEKAGTILLKSGKQKGVIDHEHISF
;
A
#
# COMPACT_ATOMS: atom_id res chain seq x y z
N MET A 1 -2.94 18.55 3.39
CA MET A 1 -1.91 18.21 2.43
C MET A 1 -2.37 17.02 1.59
N LYS A 2 -2.22 17.10 0.29
CA LYS A 2 -2.63 16.01 -0.59
C LYS A 2 -1.45 15.18 -1.06
N TYR A 3 -1.68 13.89 -1.19
CA TYR A 3 -0.71 12.94 -1.71
C TYR A 3 -1.19 12.38 -3.04
N GLU A 4 -0.24 11.97 -3.88
CA GLU A 4 -0.53 11.17 -5.05
C GLU A 4 -0.46 9.70 -4.66
N LEU A 5 -1.48 8.94 -5.00
CA LEU A 5 -1.49 7.49 -4.77
C LEU A 5 -1.05 6.77 -6.02
N HIS A 6 -0.04 5.93 -5.87
CA HIS A 6 0.44 5.04 -6.92
C HIS A 6 0.44 3.62 -6.38
N SER A 7 0.44 2.63 -7.25
CA SER A 7 0.41 1.25 -6.82
C SER A 7 1.23 0.36 -7.73
N THR A 8 1.76 -0.71 -7.14
CA THR A 8 2.51 -1.71 -7.88
C THR A 8 1.56 -2.70 -8.55
N PRO A 9 2.03 -3.43 -9.57
CA PRO A 9 1.24 -4.53 -10.14
C PRO A 9 0.84 -5.56 -9.08
N ASP A 10 1.71 -5.84 -8.12
CA ASP A 10 1.41 -6.78 -7.04
C ASP A 10 0.24 -6.32 -6.20
N PHE A 11 0.22 -5.05 -5.82
CA PHE A 11 -0.90 -4.48 -5.08
C PHE A 11 -2.19 -4.57 -5.88
N ASN A 12 -2.13 -4.16 -7.15
CA ASN A 12 -3.31 -4.15 -8.01
C ASN A 12 -3.91 -5.53 -8.17
N LYS A 13 -3.05 -6.53 -8.38
CA LYS A 13 -3.48 -7.91 -8.51
C LYS A 13 -4.19 -8.41 -7.25
N TRP A 14 -3.61 -8.13 -6.10
CA TRP A 14 -4.21 -8.50 -4.82
C TRP A 14 -5.55 -7.80 -4.61
N PHE A 15 -5.59 -6.50 -4.83
CA PHE A 15 -6.79 -5.71 -4.59
C PHE A 15 -7.96 -6.16 -5.48
N ASN A 16 -7.66 -6.43 -6.74
CA ASN A 16 -8.67 -6.86 -7.72
C ASN A 16 -9.20 -8.27 -7.45
N ARG A 17 -8.45 -9.07 -6.69
CA ARG A 17 -8.87 -10.42 -6.29
C ARG A 17 -9.70 -10.46 -5.01
N LEU A 18 -9.85 -9.37 -4.33
CA LEU A 18 -10.71 -9.31 -3.14
C LEU A 18 -12.15 -9.59 -3.59
N LYS A 19 -12.71 -10.67 -3.07
CA LYS A 19 -14.03 -11.13 -3.52
C LYS A 19 -15.18 -10.30 -2.96
N ASP A 20 -14.98 -9.77 -1.76
CA ASP A 20 -16.04 -9.00 -1.07
C ASP A 20 -16.03 -7.56 -1.56
N ALA A 21 -17.08 -7.19 -2.30
CA ALA A 21 -17.21 -5.83 -2.83
C ALA A 21 -17.26 -4.77 -1.74
N THR A 22 -17.86 -5.10 -0.59
CA THR A 22 -17.94 -4.19 0.54
C THR A 22 -16.55 -3.90 1.10
N VAL A 23 -15.71 -4.92 1.19
CA VAL A 23 -14.32 -4.76 1.65
C VAL A 23 -13.54 -3.87 0.68
N ARG A 24 -13.70 -4.08 -0.62
CA ARG A 24 -13.03 -3.24 -1.63
C ARG A 24 -13.48 -1.79 -1.52
N GLN A 25 -14.79 -1.56 -1.37
CA GLN A 25 -15.33 -0.20 -1.26
C GLN A 25 -14.80 0.51 -0.02
N LYS A 26 -14.75 -0.19 1.11
CA LYS A 26 -14.20 0.38 2.35
C LYS A 26 -12.72 0.68 2.20
N GLY A 27 -11.99 -0.19 1.51
CA GLY A 27 -10.58 0.03 1.20
C GLY A 27 -10.38 1.28 0.37
N LEU A 28 -11.16 1.45 -0.69
CA LEU A 28 -11.09 2.63 -1.55
C LEU A 28 -11.43 3.91 -0.78
N ALA A 29 -12.43 3.86 0.08
CA ALA A 29 -12.80 5.01 0.91
C ALA A 29 -11.64 5.41 1.84
N ARG A 30 -10.96 4.42 2.41
CA ARG A 30 -9.81 4.68 3.26
C ARG A 30 -8.66 5.29 2.48
N LEU A 31 -8.40 4.79 1.28
CA LEU A 31 -7.34 5.32 0.42
C LEU A 31 -7.64 6.74 -0.04
N ALA A 32 -8.90 7.07 -0.25
CA ALA A 32 -9.30 8.46 -0.56
C ALA A 32 -8.94 9.41 0.59
N ARG A 33 -9.08 8.94 1.84
CA ARG A 33 -8.67 9.73 3.01
C ARG A 33 -7.16 9.88 3.08
N VAL A 34 -6.41 8.84 2.71
CA VAL A 34 -4.95 8.89 2.66
C VAL A 34 -4.49 9.97 1.67
N GLU A 35 -5.14 10.07 0.52
CA GLU A 35 -4.86 11.13 -0.44
C GLU A 35 -4.96 12.52 0.18
N ASN A 36 -5.86 12.70 1.12
CA ASN A 36 -6.06 13.97 1.80
C ASN A 36 -5.22 14.11 3.07
N GLY A 37 -4.28 13.19 3.30
CA GLY A 37 -3.37 13.25 4.43
C GLY A 37 -3.87 12.58 5.69
N ASN A 38 -5.02 11.92 5.64
CA ASN A 38 -5.57 11.20 6.79
C ASN A 38 -5.28 9.72 6.66
N PHE A 39 -4.23 9.26 7.31
CA PHE A 39 -3.82 7.87 7.25
C PHE A 39 -4.59 6.94 8.19
N GLY A 40 -5.22 7.49 9.23
CA GLY A 40 -5.97 6.69 10.19
C GLY A 40 -5.06 5.75 10.98
N ASP A 41 -5.48 4.50 11.16
CA ASP A 41 -4.71 3.51 11.89
C ASP A 41 -3.57 2.98 11.03
N TYR A 42 -2.37 3.43 11.31
CA TYR A 42 -1.18 3.00 10.59
C TYR A 42 -0.03 2.75 11.55
N LYS A 43 0.97 2.01 11.08
CA LYS A 43 2.16 1.73 11.85
C LYS A 43 3.39 1.85 10.95
N GLN A 44 4.44 2.47 11.45
CA GLN A 44 5.72 2.50 10.76
C GLN A 44 6.50 1.24 11.13
N LEU A 45 6.89 0.48 10.12
CA LEU A 45 7.62 -0.78 10.32
C LEU A 45 9.12 -0.62 10.14
N ALA A 46 9.53 0.31 9.30
CA ALA A 46 10.92 0.62 9.03
C ALA A 46 11.02 2.06 8.57
N ALA A 47 12.21 2.55 8.27
CA ALA A 47 12.41 3.94 7.87
C ALA A 47 11.53 4.35 6.69
N ASP A 48 11.31 3.42 5.76
CA ASP A 48 10.58 3.68 4.52
C ASP A 48 9.44 2.68 4.28
N LEU A 49 8.98 2.00 5.31
CA LEU A 49 7.91 1.01 5.18
C LEU A 49 6.85 1.23 6.24
N PHE A 50 5.61 1.34 5.79
CA PHE A 50 4.46 1.60 6.63
C PHE A 50 3.36 0.60 6.36
N GLU A 51 2.47 0.42 7.33
CA GLU A 51 1.35 -0.51 7.27
C GLU A 51 0.06 0.25 7.59
N LEU A 52 -0.92 0.21 6.67
CA LEU A 52 -2.29 0.64 6.96
C LEU A 52 -3.03 -0.55 7.51
N ARG A 53 -3.75 -0.36 8.59
CA ARG A 53 -4.46 -1.43 9.30
C ARG A 53 -5.95 -1.18 9.26
N PHE A 54 -6.68 -2.26 8.99
CA PHE A 54 -8.14 -2.23 8.89
C PHE A 54 -8.73 -3.27 9.84
N PHE A 55 -9.93 -3.00 10.33
CA PHE A 55 -10.60 -3.90 11.27
C PHE A 55 -11.49 -4.92 10.58
N PHE A 56 -11.64 -4.84 9.27
CA PHE A 56 -12.48 -5.73 8.49
C PHE A 56 -11.61 -6.57 7.54
N GLY A 57 -12.25 -7.52 6.83
CA GLY A 57 -11.54 -8.33 5.85
C GLY A 57 -10.47 -9.21 6.45
N GLY A 58 -10.70 -9.77 7.65
CA GLY A 58 -9.73 -10.64 8.31
C GLY A 58 -8.52 -9.89 8.84
N GLY A 59 -8.67 -8.61 9.13
CA GLY A 59 -7.55 -7.76 9.51
C GLY A 59 -6.74 -7.33 8.31
N LEU A 60 -7.41 -6.72 7.34
CA LEU A 60 -6.79 -6.26 6.10
C LEU A 60 -5.61 -5.35 6.38
N ARG A 61 -4.56 -5.49 5.58
CA ARG A 61 -3.34 -4.70 5.69
C ARG A 61 -2.91 -4.23 4.31
N ILE A 62 -2.45 -2.97 4.23
CA ILE A 62 -1.84 -2.43 3.01
C ILE A 62 -0.48 -1.86 3.39
N TYR A 63 0.56 -2.31 2.71
CA TYR A 63 1.93 -1.86 2.95
C TYR A 63 2.31 -0.82 1.92
N TYR A 64 2.90 0.27 2.38
CA TYR A 64 3.20 1.40 1.51
C TYR A 64 4.49 2.09 1.94
N THR A 65 4.99 2.92 1.04
CA THR A 65 6.08 3.85 1.33
C THR A 65 5.66 5.25 0.86
N ILE A 66 6.37 6.26 1.31
CA ILE A 66 6.15 7.64 0.89
C ILE A 66 7.41 8.14 0.23
N ARG A 67 7.29 8.67 -0.99
CA ARG A 67 8.41 9.17 -1.76
C ARG A 67 8.32 10.67 -1.92
N GLY A 68 9.43 11.37 -1.60
CA GLY A 68 9.51 12.81 -1.73
C GLY A 68 8.47 13.56 -0.92
N GLY A 69 7.91 12.94 0.11
CA GLY A 69 6.87 13.55 0.92
C GLY A 69 5.56 13.79 0.19
N LEU A 70 5.40 13.28 -1.03
CA LEU A 70 4.24 13.57 -1.87
C LEU A 70 3.56 12.32 -2.42
N VAL A 71 4.32 11.31 -2.80
CA VAL A 71 3.78 10.11 -3.42
C VAL A 71 3.66 8.98 -2.40
N VAL A 72 2.46 8.45 -2.24
CA VAL A 72 2.23 7.24 -1.45
C VAL A 72 2.19 6.08 -2.45
N LEU A 73 3.17 5.19 -2.36
CA LEU A 73 3.25 4.03 -3.23
C LEU A 73 2.76 2.80 -2.47
N LEU A 74 1.65 2.24 -2.94
CA LEU A 74 1.05 1.04 -2.36
C LEU A 74 1.79 -0.18 -2.92
N LEU A 75 2.45 -0.92 -2.04
CA LEU A 75 3.39 -1.97 -2.41
C LEU A 75 2.73 -3.34 -2.54
N VAL A 76 2.11 -3.80 -1.48
CA VAL A 76 1.40 -5.07 -1.42
C VAL A 76 0.27 -4.97 -0.41
N GLY A 77 -0.67 -5.90 -0.49
CA GLY A 77 -1.74 -6.01 0.49
C GLY A 77 -1.94 -7.46 0.90
N GLY A 78 -2.63 -7.64 2.00
CA GLY A 78 -2.93 -8.95 2.53
C GLY A 78 -3.81 -8.83 3.77
N ASP A 79 -3.80 -9.84 4.59
CA ASP A 79 -4.53 -9.84 5.85
C ASP A 79 -3.61 -10.24 7.00
N LYS A 80 -4.19 -10.38 8.18
CA LYS A 80 -3.41 -10.72 9.36
C LYS A 80 -2.69 -12.07 9.21
N SER A 81 -3.27 -13.03 8.50
CA SER A 81 -2.71 -14.36 8.35
C SER A 81 -1.49 -14.41 7.43
N THR A 82 -1.34 -13.44 6.53
CA THR A 82 -0.24 -13.38 5.57
C THR A 82 0.78 -12.30 5.89
N GLN A 83 0.66 -11.67 7.04
CA GLN A 83 1.40 -10.47 7.41
C GLN A 83 2.93 -10.62 7.26
N VAL A 84 3.50 -11.69 7.77
CA VAL A 84 4.97 -11.88 7.74
C VAL A 84 5.47 -11.94 6.30
N ALA A 85 4.83 -12.77 5.48
CA ALA A 85 5.23 -12.91 4.07
C ALA A 85 5.03 -11.61 3.29
N ASP A 86 3.97 -10.87 3.58
CA ASP A 86 3.67 -9.63 2.90
C ASP A 86 4.68 -8.53 3.24
N ILE A 87 5.10 -8.46 4.50
CA ILE A 87 6.13 -7.50 4.92
C ILE A 87 7.46 -7.80 4.21
N GLU A 88 7.83 -9.06 4.11
CA GLU A 88 9.05 -9.46 3.39
C GLU A 88 8.97 -9.06 1.92
N LYS A 89 7.82 -9.32 1.31
CA LYS A 89 7.60 -8.97 -0.10
C LYS A 89 7.67 -7.47 -0.33
N ALA A 90 7.05 -6.69 0.55
CA ALA A 90 7.11 -5.23 0.47
C ALA A 90 8.55 -4.74 0.58
N GLY A 91 9.32 -5.30 1.51
CA GLY A 91 10.73 -4.97 1.67
C GLY A 91 11.55 -5.27 0.43
N THR A 92 11.28 -6.40 -0.23
CA THR A 92 11.95 -6.78 -1.47
C THR A 92 11.63 -5.79 -2.59
N ILE A 93 10.38 -5.38 -2.72
CA ILE A 93 9.97 -4.41 -3.72
C ILE A 93 10.69 -3.08 -3.49
N LEU A 94 10.75 -2.63 -2.23
CA LEU A 94 11.45 -1.40 -1.87
C LEU A 94 12.93 -1.45 -2.24
N LEU A 95 13.57 -2.57 -1.96
CA LEU A 95 14.98 -2.75 -2.24
C LEU A 95 15.28 -2.64 -3.74
N LYS A 96 14.44 -3.26 -4.56
CA LYS A 96 14.56 -3.19 -6.02
C LYS A 96 14.34 -1.77 -6.52
N SER A 97 13.32 -1.08 -6.01
CA SER A 97 13.03 0.29 -6.40
C SER A 97 14.18 1.22 -6.05
N GLY A 98 14.80 1.01 -4.89
CA GLY A 98 15.95 1.81 -4.48
C GLY A 98 17.17 1.63 -5.38
N LYS A 99 17.34 0.44 -5.94
CA LYS A 99 18.46 0.15 -6.87
C LYS A 99 18.21 0.68 -8.27
N GLN A 100 16.97 0.87 -8.65
CA GLN A 100 16.56 1.28 -9.99
C GLN A 100 16.00 2.69 -9.96
N LYS A 101 16.86 3.64 -9.65
CA LYS A 101 16.48 5.05 -9.59
C LYS A 101 15.83 5.49 -10.90
N GLY A 102 14.70 6.15 -10.79
CA GLY A 102 13.99 6.68 -11.93
C GLY A 102 13.12 5.66 -12.66
N VAL A 103 13.21 4.40 -12.29
CA VAL A 103 12.40 3.36 -12.92
C VAL A 103 11.05 3.21 -12.24
N ILE A 104 10.92 3.73 -11.03
CA ILE A 104 9.71 3.60 -10.23
C ILE A 104 8.45 4.06 -10.98
N ASP A 105 8.59 5.09 -11.81
CA ASP A 105 7.45 5.64 -12.54
C ASP A 105 6.85 4.68 -13.56
N HIS A 106 7.61 3.68 -13.97
CA HIS A 106 7.14 2.69 -14.93
C HIS A 106 6.39 1.54 -14.28
N GLU A 107 6.44 1.44 -12.98
CA GLU A 107 5.89 0.31 -12.24
C GLU A 107 4.64 0.64 -11.46
N HIS A 108 4.23 1.88 -11.42
CA HIS A 108 3.07 2.28 -10.65
C HIS A 108 1.86 2.49 -11.54
N ILE A 109 0.70 2.41 -10.92
CA ILE A 109 -0.58 2.70 -11.57
C ILE A 109 -1.31 3.69 -10.67
N SER A 110 -1.74 4.80 -11.26
CA SER A 110 -2.49 5.81 -10.51
C SER A 110 -3.90 5.33 -10.18
N PHE A 111 -4.36 5.69 -9.01
CA PHE A 111 -5.76 5.49 -8.67
C PHE A 111 -6.61 6.68 -9.18
#